data_e14ad66da49db10c749e48f25f46ebcc
#
_entry.id   e14ad66da49db10c749e48f25f46ebcc
#
_cell.length_a   1.000
_cell.length_b   1.000
_cell.length_c   1.000
_cell.angle_alpha   90.00
_cell.angle_beta   90.00
_cell.angle_gamma   90.00
#
_symmetry.space_group_name_H-M   'P 1'
#
loop_
_entity.id
_entity.type
_entity.pdbx_description
1 polymer ?
#
loop_
_entity_poly.entity_id
_entity_poly.type
_entity_poly.pdbx_seq_one_letter_code
_entity_poly.pdbx_strand_id
1 'polypeptide(L)'
;MAKNEIQEGKTLPFPAPYVVASGAGALIGAVFGVSLAALANGEVGQFSLVGVWQLPKATGAAANLGAKAYWNDTNKNVTASASGNTLIGVFVPATSAQTTAYASGDTLAHVRLNGAFS
;
A
#
# COMPACT_ATOMS: atom_id res chain seq x y z
N MET A 1 12.09 16.29 -19.28
CA MET A 1 10.70 16.28 -18.76
C MET A 1 9.73 16.66 -19.87
N ALA A 2 8.63 15.99 -19.99
CA ALA A 2 7.62 16.33 -20.98
C ALA A 2 6.94 17.65 -20.60
N LYS A 3 6.72 18.53 -21.59
CA LYS A 3 6.14 19.85 -21.33
C LYS A 3 4.68 19.78 -20.90
N ASN A 4 4.01 18.70 -21.23
CA ASN A 4 2.59 18.50 -20.86
C ASN A 4 2.40 17.71 -19.58
N GLU A 5 3.47 17.45 -18.85
CA GLU A 5 3.35 16.80 -17.54
C GLU A 5 2.85 17.83 -16.53
N ILE A 6 1.73 17.52 -15.88
CA ILE A 6 1.11 18.40 -14.90
C ILE A 6 1.69 18.17 -13.52
N GLN A 7 1.96 16.90 -13.18
CA GLN A 7 2.59 16.53 -11.92
C GLN A 7 3.25 15.15 -12.09
N GLU A 8 4.14 14.81 -11.16
CA GLU A 8 4.92 13.58 -11.27
C GLU A 8 4.09 12.31 -11.11
N GLY A 9 2.93 12.40 -10.47
CA GLY A 9 2.09 11.23 -10.23
C GLY A 9 2.52 10.38 -9.05
N LYS A 10 3.54 10.79 -8.29
CA LYS A 10 3.96 10.08 -7.08
C LYS A 10 2.99 10.31 -5.92
N THR A 11 2.41 11.49 -5.88
CA THR A 11 1.44 11.90 -4.87
C THR A 11 0.29 12.58 -5.58
N LEU A 12 -0.92 12.14 -5.32
CA LEU A 12 -2.11 12.70 -5.97
C LEU A 12 -3.18 13.01 -4.93
N PRO A 13 -4.01 14.03 -5.17
CA PRO A 13 -5.14 14.33 -4.29
C PRO A 13 -6.32 13.43 -4.65
N PHE A 14 -6.90 12.78 -3.63
CA PHE A 14 -8.10 11.96 -3.78
C PHE A 14 -9.02 12.19 -2.60
N PRO A 15 -10.35 12.06 -2.79
CA PRO A 15 -11.24 11.97 -1.64
C PRO A 15 -11.03 10.62 -0.96
N ALA A 16 -10.97 10.64 0.38
CA ALA A 16 -10.80 9.41 1.15
C ALA A 16 -12.04 8.53 1.00
N PRO A 17 -11.87 7.23 0.66
CA PRO A 17 -13.02 6.34 0.47
C PRO A 17 -13.65 5.90 1.79
N TYR A 18 -12.94 6.12 2.88
CA TYR A 18 -13.38 5.83 4.26
C TYR A 18 -12.46 6.61 5.18
N VAL A 19 -12.68 6.51 6.50
CA VAL A 19 -11.79 7.17 7.46
C VAL A 19 -10.40 6.55 7.34
N VAL A 20 -9.38 7.38 7.11
CA VAL A 20 -8.01 6.95 6.89
C VAL A 20 -7.09 7.68 7.86
N ALA A 21 -6.29 6.92 8.60
CA ALA A 21 -5.28 7.52 9.47
C ALA A 21 -4.06 7.95 8.65
N SER A 22 -3.26 8.87 9.20
CA SER A 22 -1.99 9.25 8.58
C SER A 22 -1.08 8.02 8.48
N GLY A 23 -0.53 7.77 7.31
CA GLY A 23 0.31 6.60 7.05
C GLY A 23 -0.45 5.33 6.76
N ALA A 24 -1.79 5.36 6.75
CA ALA A 24 -2.61 4.19 6.43
C ALA A 24 -2.86 4.09 4.92
N GLY A 25 -3.03 2.86 4.44
CA GLY A 25 -3.35 2.60 3.05
C GLY A 25 -4.83 2.76 2.76
N ALA A 26 -5.13 3.12 1.51
CA ALA A 26 -6.50 3.21 1.04
C ALA A 26 -6.58 2.80 -0.42
N LEU A 27 -7.62 2.04 -0.76
CA LEU A 27 -7.91 1.67 -2.14
C LEU A 27 -9.01 2.59 -2.66
N ILE A 28 -8.66 3.42 -3.63
CA ILE A 28 -9.56 4.42 -4.21
C ILE A 28 -9.85 3.98 -5.64
N GLY A 29 -10.97 3.30 -5.85
CA GLY A 29 -11.26 2.68 -7.15
C GLY A 29 -10.20 1.64 -7.49
N ALA A 30 -9.46 1.85 -8.55
CA ALA A 30 -8.38 0.97 -8.97
C ALA A 30 -7.00 1.42 -8.48
N VAL A 31 -6.92 2.52 -7.73
CA VAL A 31 -5.66 3.12 -7.29
C VAL A 31 -5.48 2.89 -5.80
N PHE A 32 -4.30 2.39 -5.41
CA PHE A 32 -3.93 2.27 -4.01
C PHE A 32 -2.92 3.36 -3.64
N GLY A 33 -3.13 4.01 -2.51
CA GLY A 33 -2.19 4.99 -2.00
C GLY A 33 -2.12 4.97 -0.48
N VAL A 34 -1.07 5.60 0.06
CA VAL A 34 -0.90 5.77 1.50
C VAL A 34 -1.17 7.24 1.82
N SER A 35 -2.08 7.47 2.76
CA SER A 35 -2.47 8.83 3.13
C SER A 35 -1.35 9.53 3.89
N LEU A 36 -1.08 10.77 3.53
CA LEU A 36 -0.08 11.60 4.21
C LEU A 36 -0.67 12.36 5.40
N ALA A 37 -1.98 12.27 5.61
CA ALA A 37 -2.67 12.93 6.73
C ALA A 37 -3.88 12.10 7.15
N ALA A 38 -4.36 12.34 8.38
CA ALA A 38 -5.61 11.72 8.82
C ALA A 38 -6.78 12.39 8.10
N LEU A 39 -7.64 11.59 7.48
CA LEU A 39 -8.76 12.08 6.66
C LEU A 39 -10.07 11.44 7.10
N ALA A 40 -11.12 12.24 7.10
CA ALA A 40 -12.48 11.72 7.25
C ALA A 40 -12.96 11.17 5.91
N ASN A 41 -13.99 10.32 5.96
CA ASN A 41 -14.60 9.79 4.75
C ASN A 41 -15.06 10.95 3.85
N GLY A 42 -14.60 10.94 2.61
CA GLY A 42 -14.92 11.97 1.63
C GLY A 42 -14.02 13.19 1.66
N GLU A 43 -13.17 13.32 2.67
CA GLU A 43 -12.24 14.44 2.76
C GLU A 43 -11.10 14.26 1.75
N VAL A 44 -10.80 15.31 0.99
CA VAL A 44 -9.73 15.28 0.00
C VAL A 44 -8.38 15.47 0.69
N GLY A 45 -7.45 14.59 0.41
CA GLY A 45 -6.07 14.70 0.90
C GLY A 45 -5.10 14.10 -0.06
N GLN A 46 -3.81 14.24 0.25
CA GLN A 46 -2.74 13.73 -0.59
C GLN A 46 -2.44 12.28 -0.24
N PHE A 47 -2.34 11.44 -1.28
CA PHE A 47 -1.98 10.03 -1.13
C PHE A 47 -0.70 9.76 -1.90
N SER A 48 0.27 9.12 -1.25
CA SER A 48 1.49 8.68 -1.91
C SER A 48 1.23 7.37 -2.63
N LEU A 49 1.60 7.32 -3.90
CA LEU A 49 1.38 6.14 -4.76
C LEU A 49 2.64 5.29 -4.88
N VAL A 50 3.76 5.74 -4.37
CA VAL A 50 5.06 5.07 -4.47
C VAL A 50 5.79 5.15 -3.14
N GLY A 51 6.93 4.48 -3.05
CA GLY A 51 7.76 4.47 -1.86
C GLY A 51 7.59 3.20 -1.05
N VAL A 52 8.32 3.10 0.06
CA VAL A 52 8.27 1.96 0.97
C VAL A 52 7.49 2.37 2.20
N TRP A 53 6.46 1.60 2.54
CA TRP A 53 5.57 1.91 3.65
C TRP A 53 5.38 0.69 4.54
N GLN A 54 5.29 0.91 5.85
CA GLN A 54 4.92 -0.14 6.79
C GLN A 54 3.39 -0.22 6.84
N LEU A 55 2.85 -1.38 6.50
CA LEU A 55 1.41 -1.59 6.43
C LEU A 55 1.01 -2.81 7.25
N PRO A 56 -0.25 -2.87 7.75
CA PRO A 56 -0.73 -4.07 8.42
C PRO A 56 -0.67 -5.26 7.47
N LYS A 57 -0.21 -6.40 8.00
CA LYS A 57 -0.10 -7.64 7.23
C LYS A 57 -1.14 -8.63 7.71
N ALA A 58 -1.78 -9.33 6.77
CA ALA A 58 -2.67 -10.43 7.10
C ALA A 58 -1.91 -11.57 7.75
N THR A 59 -2.47 -12.14 8.80
CA THR A 59 -1.92 -13.34 9.44
C THR A 59 -2.41 -14.59 8.71
N GLY A 60 -1.74 -15.71 8.95
CA GLY A 60 -2.14 -16.99 8.38
C GLY A 60 -1.39 -17.38 7.11
N ALA A 61 -0.61 -16.48 6.52
CA ALA A 61 0.21 -16.77 5.35
C ALA A 61 1.52 -16.01 5.43
N ALA A 62 2.62 -16.71 5.16
CA ALA A 62 3.94 -16.09 5.09
C ALA A 62 4.07 -15.28 3.79
N ALA A 63 4.97 -14.31 3.76
CA ALA A 63 5.25 -13.50 2.59
C ALA A 63 6.76 -13.47 2.35
N ASN A 64 7.18 -13.96 1.19
CA ASN A 64 8.59 -13.95 0.81
C ASN A 64 9.04 -12.53 0.45
N LEU A 65 10.30 -12.23 0.71
CA LEU A 65 10.87 -10.96 0.24
C LEU A 65 10.87 -10.95 -1.29
N GLY A 66 10.38 -9.86 -1.87
CA GLY A 66 10.23 -9.76 -3.32
C GLY A 66 8.95 -10.34 -3.86
N ALA A 67 8.13 -10.98 -3.04
CA ALA A 67 6.83 -11.50 -3.47
C ALA A 67 5.86 -10.34 -3.72
N LYS A 68 4.92 -10.56 -4.64
CA LYS A 68 3.89 -9.56 -4.92
C LYS A 68 3.03 -9.32 -3.69
N ALA A 69 2.77 -8.06 -3.39
CA ALA A 69 1.92 -7.66 -2.27
C ALA A 69 0.57 -7.22 -2.79
N TYR A 70 -0.48 -7.72 -2.16
CA TYR A 70 -1.87 -7.41 -2.52
C TYR A 70 -2.57 -6.77 -1.33
N TRP A 71 -3.51 -5.88 -1.62
CA TRP A 71 -4.31 -5.19 -0.61
C TRP A 71 -5.67 -5.86 -0.48
N ASN A 72 -6.00 -6.25 0.75
CA ASN A 72 -7.33 -6.75 1.09
C ASN A 72 -8.13 -5.56 1.65
N ASP A 73 -9.05 -5.03 0.83
CA ASP A 73 -9.79 -3.84 1.21
C ASP A 73 -10.88 -4.12 2.24
N THR A 74 -11.27 -5.37 2.43
CA THR A 74 -12.20 -5.75 3.48
C THR A 74 -11.53 -5.68 4.86
N ASN A 75 -10.32 -6.25 4.98
CA ASN A 75 -9.59 -6.29 6.24
C ASN A 75 -8.59 -5.16 6.40
N LYS A 76 -8.39 -4.35 5.34
CA LYS A 76 -7.46 -3.21 5.34
C LYS A 76 -6.04 -3.65 5.70
N ASN A 77 -5.57 -4.72 5.07
CA ASN A 77 -4.22 -5.21 5.27
C ASN A 77 -3.62 -5.75 3.98
N VAL A 78 -2.31 -6.08 4.01
CA VAL A 78 -1.60 -6.62 2.86
C VAL A 78 -1.41 -8.11 3.02
N THR A 79 -1.37 -8.81 1.89
CA THR A 79 -1.23 -10.27 1.85
C THR A 79 -0.47 -10.67 0.59
N ALA A 80 0.10 -11.87 0.59
CA ALA A 80 0.72 -12.44 -0.60
C ALA A 80 -0.29 -13.18 -1.48
N SER A 81 -1.56 -13.26 -1.08
CA SER A 81 -2.61 -13.94 -1.82
C SER A 81 -3.28 -13.01 -2.80
N ALA A 82 -3.36 -13.41 -4.08
CA ALA A 82 -3.98 -12.60 -5.12
C ALA A 82 -5.51 -12.69 -5.13
N SER A 83 -6.07 -13.76 -4.59
CA SER A 83 -7.51 -14.05 -4.72
C SER A 83 -8.36 -12.98 -4.03
N GLY A 84 -9.17 -12.27 -4.81
CA GLY A 84 -10.06 -11.23 -4.29
C GLY A 84 -9.36 -9.96 -3.84
N ASN A 85 -8.07 -9.79 -4.13
CA ASN A 85 -7.27 -8.67 -3.64
C ASN A 85 -6.65 -7.90 -4.81
N THR A 86 -6.13 -6.70 -4.51
CA THR A 86 -5.57 -5.79 -5.51
C THR A 86 -4.06 -5.74 -5.38
N LEU A 87 -3.35 -5.92 -6.49
CA LEU A 87 -1.89 -5.81 -6.52
C LEU A 87 -1.48 -4.37 -6.24
N ILE A 88 -0.59 -4.17 -5.24
CA ILE A 88 -0.13 -2.83 -4.85
C ILE A 88 1.38 -2.68 -4.91
N GLY A 89 2.14 -3.75 -4.89
CA GLY A 89 3.59 -3.67 -4.90
C GLY A 89 4.25 -4.99 -4.57
N VAL A 90 5.38 -4.91 -3.87
CA VAL A 90 6.14 -6.09 -3.47
C VAL A 90 6.57 -5.97 -2.01
N PHE A 91 6.69 -7.12 -1.33
CA PHE A 91 7.22 -7.17 0.03
C PHE A 91 8.73 -6.92 -0.01
N VAL A 92 9.20 -6.06 0.87
CA VAL A 92 10.61 -5.72 0.98
C VAL A 92 11.07 -5.87 2.43
N PRO A 93 12.39 -6.01 2.67
CA PRO A 93 12.90 -6.13 4.04
C PRO A 93 12.56 -4.90 4.87
N ALA A 94 12.22 -5.11 6.14
CA ALA A 94 12.01 -4.00 7.08
C ALA A 94 13.32 -3.33 7.45
N THR A 95 14.43 -4.09 7.46
CA THR A 95 15.77 -3.58 7.74
C THR A 95 16.76 -4.23 6.78
N SER A 96 17.94 -3.63 6.66
CA SER A 96 19.00 -4.21 5.82
C SER A 96 19.48 -5.57 6.33
N ALA A 97 19.21 -5.90 7.58
CA ALA A 97 19.60 -7.18 8.17
C ALA A 97 18.57 -8.29 7.93
N GLN A 98 17.37 -7.97 7.47
CA GLN A 98 16.35 -8.97 7.23
C GLN A 98 16.65 -9.76 5.96
N THR A 99 16.83 -11.06 6.11
CA THR A 99 17.14 -11.98 5.01
C THR A 99 16.08 -13.07 4.84
N THR A 100 15.08 -13.13 5.72
CA THR A 100 14.04 -14.15 5.71
C THR A 100 12.67 -13.56 5.41
N ALA A 101 11.77 -14.40 4.94
CA ALA A 101 10.38 -14.03 4.66
C ALA A 101 9.68 -13.54 5.92
N TYR A 102 8.60 -12.78 5.72
CA TYR A 102 7.67 -12.48 6.81
C TYR A 102 6.95 -13.74 7.22
N ALA A 103 6.90 -14.00 8.52
CA ALA A 103 6.24 -15.18 9.05
C ALA A 103 4.72 -15.05 8.94
N SER A 104 4.01 -16.17 8.98
CA SER A 104 2.55 -16.16 8.89
C SER A 104 1.88 -15.42 10.06
N GLY A 105 2.56 -15.34 11.20
CA GLY A 105 2.04 -14.62 12.37
C GLY A 105 2.43 -13.14 12.44
N ASP A 106 3.22 -12.65 11.51
CA ASP A 106 3.60 -11.24 11.49
C ASP A 106 2.39 -10.36 11.17
N THR A 107 2.25 -9.26 11.88
CA THR A 107 1.11 -8.35 11.71
C THR A 107 1.47 -7.07 10.97
N LEU A 108 2.74 -6.85 10.68
CA LEU A 108 3.23 -5.68 9.94
C LEU A 108 4.24 -6.14 8.90
N ALA A 109 4.28 -5.44 7.78
CA ALA A 109 5.24 -5.70 6.72
C ALA A 109 5.59 -4.40 6.02
N HIS A 110 6.78 -4.34 5.44
CA HIS A 110 7.18 -3.24 4.59
C HIS A 110 6.87 -3.61 3.14
N VAL A 111 6.23 -2.69 2.43
CA VAL A 111 5.80 -2.88 1.06
C VAL A 111 6.28 -1.70 0.23
N ARG A 112 6.93 -2.00 -0.89
CA ARG A 112 7.26 -0.98 -1.88
C ARG A 112 6.11 -0.88 -2.87
N LEU A 113 5.46 0.28 -2.89
CA LEU A 113 4.36 0.53 -3.81
C LEU A 113 4.89 0.72 -5.22
N ASN A 114 4.14 0.23 -6.20
CA ASN A 114 4.57 0.31 -7.60
C ASN A 114 3.85 1.40 -8.38
N GLY A 115 2.93 2.12 -7.75
CA GLY A 115 2.17 3.17 -8.42
C GLY A 115 1.18 2.66 -9.46
N ALA A 116 1.03 1.34 -9.57
CA ALA A 116 0.15 0.75 -10.56
C ALA A 116 -1.32 0.84 -10.12
N PHE A 117 -2.20 0.61 -11.08
CA PHE A 117 -3.62 0.47 -10.81
C PHE A 117 -4.13 -0.80 -11.48
N SER A 118 -5.26 -1.29 -11.02
CA SER A 118 -5.82 -2.51 -11.56
C SER A 118 -7.34 -2.41 -11.75
#